data_c839ce825b59652197cc01a79fb0ed59
#
_entry.id   c839ce825b59652197cc01a79fb0ed59
#
_cell.length_a   1.000
_cell.length_b   1.000
_cell.length_c   1.000
_cell.angle_alpha   90.00
_cell.angle_beta   90.00
_cell.angle_gamma   90.00
#
_symmetry.space_group_name_H-M   'P 1'
#
loop_
_entity.id
_entity.type
_entity.pdbx_description
1 polymer ?
#
loop_
_entity_poly.entity_id
_entity_poly.type
_entity_poly.pdbx_seq_one_letter_code
_entity_poly.pdbx_strand_id
1 'polypeptide(L)'
;FADDMTAARATLVGLSSYCLDVAYYNTLIERMKNKSHVLFFTTTRLLQDLMKRFADQDIHILIDRQGGRVHYREHLLRSFESMELQIVEENERRSAYVLRGGSRSVHLSFEVGADERRLPVSLASMVSKYVRELLMECMNAYFVSMSSDLKPTAGYWTDGLRFLEDLATRLPDFQIDRDRF
;
A
#
# COMPACT_ATOMS: atom_id res chain seq x y z
N PHE A 1 20.02 -10.23 11.20
CA PHE A 1 19.33 -8.99 10.77
C PHE A 1 19.72 -7.77 11.61
N ALA A 2 19.58 -7.82 12.95
CA ALA A 2 19.97 -6.71 13.83
C ALA A 2 21.46 -6.41 13.75
N ASP A 3 22.29 -7.46 13.74
CA ASP A 3 23.74 -7.37 13.61
C ASP A 3 24.16 -6.80 12.26
N ASP A 4 23.47 -7.21 11.19
CA ASP A 4 23.71 -6.71 9.82
C ASP A 4 23.35 -5.22 9.71
N MET A 5 22.25 -4.79 10.33
CA MET A 5 21.88 -3.37 10.39
C MET A 5 22.91 -2.55 11.16
N THR A 6 23.41 -3.08 12.26
CA THR A 6 24.44 -2.40 13.07
C THR A 6 25.73 -2.28 12.27
N ALA A 7 26.17 -3.34 11.58
CA ALA A 7 27.32 -3.32 10.70
C ALA A 7 27.16 -2.33 9.53
N ALA A 8 25.96 -2.20 8.98
CA ALA A 8 25.61 -1.25 7.95
C ALA A 8 25.36 0.18 8.46
N ARG A 9 25.48 0.42 9.79
CA ARG A 9 25.15 1.70 10.45
C ARG A 9 23.73 2.18 10.13
N ALA A 10 22.79 1.24 9.98
CA ALA A 10 21.40 1.51 9.69
C ALA A 10 20.54 1.31 10.95
N THR A 11 19.56 2.17 11.13
CA THR A 11 18.63 2.09 12.27
C THR A 11 17.20 2.12 11.75
N LEU A 12 16.36 1.19 12.23
CA LEU A 12 14.93 1.22 11.97
C LEU A 12 14.27 2.27 12.88
N VAL A 13 13.89 3.40 12.30
CA VAL A 13 13.28 4.54 13.04
C VAL A 13 11.80 4.30 13.31
N GLY A 14 11.13 3.51 12.50
CA GLY A 14 9.72 3.17 12.68
C GLY A 14 9.12 2.44 11.49
N LEU A 15 7.95 1.88 11.73
CA LEU A 15 7.09 1.24 10.74
C LEU A 15 5.70 1.85 10.88
N SER A 16 5.05 2.08 9.75
CA SER A 16 3.64 2.47 9.68
C SER A 16 2.98 1.80 8.50
N SER A 17 1.70 1.54 8.63
CA SER A 17 0.88 0.90 7.61
C SER A 17 -0.43 1.66 7.48
N TYR A 18 -0.93 1.78 6.25
CA TYR A 18 -2.23 2.34 5.97
C TYR A 18 -3.13 1.23 5.40
N CYS A 19 -4.14 0.83 6.19
CA CYS A 19 -5.11 -0.17 5.78
C CYS A 19 -6.32 0.52 5.16
N LEU A 20 -6.70 0.09 3.98
CA LEU A 20 -7.93 0.48 3.33
C LEU A 20 -8.97 -0.61 3.61
N ASP A 21 -9.99 -0.29 4.41
CA ASP A 21 -11.14 -1.18 4.53
C ASP A 21 -11.97 -1.20 3.24
N VAL A 22 -12.79 -2.23 3.08
CA VAL A 22 -13.53 -2.47 1.83
C VAL A 22 -14.53 -1.36 1.55
N ALA A 23 -15.26 -0.87 2.56
CA ALA A 23 -16.26 0.18 2.38
C ALA A 23 -15.61 1.48 1.90
N TYR A 24 -14.49 1.86 2.51
CA TYR A 24 -13.75 3.05 2.08
C TYR A 24 -13.10 2.87 0.71
N TYR A 25 -12.57 1.67 0.43
CA TYR A 25 -12.05 1.36 -0.91
C TYR A 25 -13.12 1.49 -1.99
N ASN A 26 -14.31 0.95 -1.77
CA ASN A 26 -15.43 1.05 -2.71
C ASN A 26 -15.83 2.51 -2.93
N THR A 27 -15.92 3.31 -1.86
CA THR A 27 -16.17 4.76 -1.96
C THR A 27 -15.13 5.48 -2.82
N LEU A 28 -13.84 5.12 -2.66
CA LEU A 28 -12.77 5.70 -3.48
C LEU A 28 -12.86 5.25 -4.94
N ILE A 29 -13.20 3.98 -5.20
CA ILE A 29 -13.41 3.45 -6.56
C ILE A 29 -14.58 4.17 -7.24
N GLU A 30 -15.67 4.38 -6.54
CA GLU A 30 -16.83 5.13 -7.09
C GLU A 30 -16.47 6.55 -7.49
N ARG A 31 -15.65 7.23 -6.69
CA ARG A 31 -15.19 8.60 -6.95
C ARG A 31 -14.14 8.69 -8.04
N MET A 32 -13.15 7.83 -7.99
CA MET A 32 -11.97 7.90 -8.87
C MET A 32 -12.12 7.10 -10.15
N LYS A 33 -13.04 6.11 -10.18
CA LYS A 33 -13.30 5.19 -11.31
C LYS A 33 -12.05 4.46 -11.82
N ASN A 34 -10.98 4.40 -11.02
CA ASN A 34 -9.71 3.84 -11.40
C ASN A 34 -8.91 3.32 -10.19
N LYS A 35 -8.68 2.00 -10.13
CA LYS A 35 -7.92 1.32 -9.07
C LYS A 35 -6.49 1.87 -8.91
N SER A 36 -5.86 2.23 -10.03
CA SER A 36 -4.50 2.80 -10.02
C SER A 36 -4.45 4.19 -9.38
N HIS A 37 -5.51 4.98 -9.48
CA HIS A 37 -5.64 6.27 -8.79
C HIS A 37 -5.85 6.07 -7.28
N VAL A 38 -6.65 5.09 -6.89
CA VAL A 38 -6.84 4.74 -5.46
C VAL A 38 -5.53 4.30 -4.83
N LEU A 39 -4.76 3.44 -5.52
CA LEU A 39 -3.44 3.01 -5.05
C LEU A 39 -2.47 4.19 -4.89
N PHE A 40 -2.43 5.10 -5.87
CA PHE A 40 -1.58 6.28 -5.77
C PHE A 40 -2.04 7.24 -4.66
N PHE A 41 -3.33 7.40 -4.46
CA PHE A 41 -3.89 8.19 -3.36
C PHE A 41 -3.43 7.67 -1.99
N THR A 42 -3.49 6.36 -1.76
CA THR A 42 -2.99 5.77 -0.50
C THR A 42 -1.48 5.93 -0.34
N THR A 43 -0.73 5.79 -1.42
CA THR A 43 0.71 6.05 -1.44
C THR A 43 1.01 7.50 -1.08
N THR A 44 0.27 8.46 -1.66
CA THR A 44 0.43 9.89 -1.36
C THR A 44 0.25 10.18 0.13
N ARG A 45 -0.70 9.53 0.81
CA ARG A 45 -0.87 9.69 2.26
C ARG A 45 0.37 9.25 3.03
N LEU A 46 0.93 8.09 2.71
CA LEU A 46 2.18 7.63 3.32
C LEU A 46 3.35 8.58 3.03
N LEU A 47 3.43 9.11 1.81
CA LEU A 47 4.44 10.11 1.46
C LEU A 47 4.29 11.39 2.30
N GLN A 48 3.07 11.90 2.44
CA GLN A 48 2.78 13.09 3.26
C GLN A 48 3.14 12.87 4.73
N ASP A 49 2.82 11.70 5.28
CA ASP A 49 3.16 11.35 6.66
C ASP A 49 4.68 11.29 6.87
N LEU A 50 5.42 10.65 5.96
CA LEU A 50 6.88 10.63 6.00
C LEU A 50 7.47 12.04 5.87
N MET A 51 6.99 12.83 4.93
CA MET A 51 7.44 14.22 4.73
C MET A 51 7.14 15.10 5.93
N LYS A 52 6.03 14.88 6.63
CA LYS A 52 5.69 15.58 7.87
C LYS A 52 6.58 15.14 9.04
N ARG A 53 6.82 13.83 9.16
CA ARG A 53 7.65 13.27 10.23
C ARG A 53 9.11 13.71 10.15
N PHE A 54 9.63 13.89 8.94
CA PHE A 54 11.00 14.28 8.66
C PHE A 54 11.05 15.66 7.98
N ALA A 55 10.32 16.65 8.56
CA ALA A 55 10.09 17.95 7.95
C ALA A 55 11.38 18.76 7.68
N ASP A 56 12.40 18.58 8.52
CA ASP A 56 13.64 19.36 8.51
C ASP A 56 14.82 18.58 7.90
N GLN A 57 14.55 17.49 7.19
CA GLN A 57 15.58 16.61 6.63
C GLN A 57 15.36 16.38 5.13
N ASP A 58 16.45 16.21 4.42
CA ASP A 58 16.43 15.60 3.09
C ASP A 58 16.14 14.11 3.24
N ILE A 59 15.16 13.61 2.51
CA ILE A 59 14.75 12.21 2.57
C ILE A 59 14.76 11.53 1.21
N HIS A 60 15.13 10.26 1.20
CA HIS A 60 15.06 9.38 0.04
C HIS A 60 13.96 8.34 0.28
N ILE A 61 12.92 8.33 -0.55
CA ILE A 61 11.81 7.40 -0.45
C ILE A 61 11.86 6.45 -1.64
N LEU A 62 11.98 5.16 -1.33
CA LEU A 62 12.00 4.08 -2.30
C LEU A 62 10.64 3.39 -2.30
N ILE A 63 10.07 3.20 -3.49
CA ILE A 63 8.73 2.66 -3.67
C ILE A 63 8.81 1.59 -4.75
N ASP A 64 8.15 0.46 -4.51
CA ASP A 64 7.95 -0.51 -5.58
C ASP A 64 7.00 0.05 -6.64
N ARG A 65 7.26 -0.23 -7.93
CA ARG A 65 6.47 0.28 -9.04
C ARG A 65 5.02 -0.17 -8.91
N GLN A 66 4.10 0.75 -9.09
CA GLN A 66 2.67 0.50 -9.02
C GLN A 66 2.12 0.03 -10.38
N GLY A 67 2.05 -1.27 -10.56
CA GLY A 67 1.63 -1.86 -11.83
C GLY A 67 2.54 -1.44 -12.99
N GLY A 68 1.97 -1.18 -14.15
CA GLY A 68 2.71 -0.74 -15.34
C GLY A 68 3.00 0.77 -15.41
N ARG A 69 2.77 1.55 -14.34
CA ARG A 69 2.92 3.01 -14.40
C ARG A 69 4.38 3.43 -14.50
N VAL A 70 4.72 4.18 -15.53
CA VAL A 70 6.04 4.80 -15.73
C VAL A 70 6.05 6.27 -15.33
N HIS A 71 4.98 7.00 -15.64
CA HIS A 71 4.90 8.44 -15.43
C HIS A 71 4.10 8.79 -14.17
N TYR A 72 4.75 9.40 -13.19
CA TYR A 72 4.13 9.83 -11.92
C TYR A 72 4.02 11.36 -11.82
N ARG A 73 4.60 12.11 -12.77
CA ARG A 73 4.70 13.58 -12.74
C ARG A 73 3.37 14.26 -12.42
N GLU A 74 2.32 13.98 -13.19
CA GLU A 74 1.02 14.65 -13.00
C GLU A 74 0.41 14.37 -11.63
N HIS A 75 0.53 13.13 -11.16
CA HIS A 75 0.03 12.74 -9.86
C HIS A 75 0.78 13.43 -8.73
N LEU A 76 2.11 13.53 -8.85
CA LEU A 76 2.95 14.22 -7.87
C LEU A 76 2.68 15.72 -7.85
N LEU A 77 2.55 16.38 -9.01
CA LEU A 77 2.21 17.80 -9.11
C LEU A 77 0.87 18.11 -8.44
N ARG A 78 -0.15 17.29 -8.65
CA ARG A 78 -1.46 17.49 -8.01
C ARG A 78 -1.44 17.22 -6.50
N SER A 79 -0.55 16.34 -6.03
CA SER A 79 -0.49 15.96 -4.61
C SER A 79 0.40 16.88 -3.78
N PHE A 80 1.34 17.59 -4.43
CA PHE A 80 2.36 18.42 -3.79
C PHE A 80 2.50 19.77 -4.51
N GLU A 81 1.37 20.47 -4.69
CA GLU A 81 1.28 21.73 -5.47
C GLU A 81 2.20 22.85 -4.95
N SER A 82 2.52 22.84 -3.66
CA SER A 82 3.41 23.83 -3.04
C SER A 82 4.90 23.53 -3.22
N MET A 83 5.25 22.42 -3.88
CA MET A 83 6.63 21.99 -4.08
C MET A 83 7.02 22.05 -5.55
N GLU A 84 8.26 22.44 -5.81
CA GLU A 84 8.86 22.34 -7.14
C GLU A 84 9.20 20.90 -7.45
N LEU A 85 8.77 20.39 -8.61
CA LEU A 85 9.04 19.03 -9.06
C LEU A 85 10.07 19.01 -10.19
N GLN A 86 11.16 18.29 -9.96
CA GLN A 86 12.17 17.97 -10.96
C GLN A 86 12.09 16.49 -11.34
N ILE A 87 11.99 16.19 -12.63
CA ILE A 87 12.15 14.83 -13.15
C ILE A 87 13.64 14.54 -13.26
N VAL A 88 14.07 13.44 -12.62
CA VAL A 88 15.45 12.95 -12.72
C VAL A 88 15.55 11.89 -13.80
N GLU A 89 14.56 10.96 -13.82
CA GLU A 89 14.55 9.84 -14.73
C GLU A 89 13.12 9.30 -14.87
N GLU A 90 12.74 8.90 -16.07
CA GLU A 90 11.50 8.16 -16.33
C GLU A 90 11.77 7.11 -17.40
N ASN A 91 11.84 5.84 -17.02
CA ASN A 91 11.98 4.72 -17.94
C ASN A 91 11.25 3.46 -17.43
N GLU A 92 11.32 2.38 -18.20
CA GLU A 92 10.64 1.12 -17.88
C GLU A 92 11.11 0.45 -16.59
N ARG A 93 12.27 0.77 -16.06
CA ARG A 93 12.82 0.17 -14.84
C ARG A 93 12.70 1.07 -13.62
N ARG A 94 12.78 2.39 -13.83
CA ARG A 94 12.82 3.36 -12.74
C ARG A 94 12.20 4.68 -13.17
N SER A 95 11.47 5.30 -12.22
CA SER A 95 10.98 6.68 -12.36
C SER A 95 11.38 7.43 -11.11
N ALA A 96 12.21 8.46 -11.26
CA ALA A 96 12.81 9.18 -10.15
C ALA A 96 12.54 10.68 -10.26
N TYR A 97 12.23 11.29 -9.10
CA TYR A 97 11.83 12.68 -8.98
C TYR A 97 12.46 13.32 -7.76
N VAL A 98 12.60 14.62 -7.81
CA VAL A 98 12.95 15.43 -6.64
C VAL A 98 11.85 16.47 -6.43
N LEU A 99 11.28 16.50 -5.24
CA LEU A 99 10.38 17.55 -4.78
C LEU A 99 11.16 18.49 -3.88
N ARG A 100 11.14 19.80 -4.20
CA ARG A 100 11.80 20.83 -3.40
C ARG A 100 10.76 21.76 -2.79
N GLY A 101 10.89 22.03 -1.50
CA GLY A 101 10.05 22.96 -0.78
C GLY A 101 10.80 23.54 0.41
N GLY A 102 10.98 24.85 0.42
CA GLY A 102 11.85 25.51 1.41
C GLY A 102 13.31 25.10 1.25
N SER A 103 13.96 24.70 2.36
CA SER A 103 15.37 24.28 2.39
C SER A 103 15.61 22.80 2.21
N ARG A 104 14.55 22.00 1.97
CA ARG A 104 14.66 20.53 1.90
C ARG A 104 14.35 19.96 0.53
N SER A 105 14.89 18.77 0.28
CA SER A 105 14.63 17.95 -0.89
C SER A 105 14.07 16.59 -0.52
N VAL A 106 13.03 16.15 -1.23
CA VAL A 106 12.47 14.81 -1.11
C VAL A 106 12.72 14.06 -2.41
N HIS A 107 13.58 13.05 -2.33
CA HIS A 107 13.92 12.20 -3.47
C HIS A 107 12.97 11.00 -3.50
N LEU A 108 12.20 10.87 -4.56
CA LEU A 108 11.27 9.76 -4.78
C LEU A 108 11.78 8.85 -5.89
N SER A 109 11.75 7.55 -5.66
CA SER A 109 12.13 6.55 -6.67
C SER A 109 11.12 5.42 -6.70
N PHE A 110 10.47 5.24 -7.85
CA PHE A 110 9.58 4.11 -8.14
C PHE A 110 10.36 3.12 -8.99
N GLU A 111 10.66 1.94 -8.47
CA GLU A 111 11.53 0.95 -9.11
C GLU A 111 10.79 -0.38 -9.32
N VAL A 112 11.02 -1.05 -10.43
CA VAL A 112 10.48 -2.40 -10.68
C VAL A 112 11.20 -3.42 -9.80
N GLY A 113 10.44 -4.24 -9.05
CA GLY A 113 11.00 -5.27 -8.16
C GLY A 113 11.91 -4.67 -7.07
N ALA A 114 11.52 -3.52 -6.53
CA ALA A 114 12.29 -2.85 -5.48
C ALA A 114 12.28 -3.67 -4.19
N ASP A 115 11.22 -4.43 -3.93
CA ASP A 115 11.09 -5.31 -2.77
C ASP A 115 12.11 -6.46 -2.76
N GLU A 116 12.63 -6.87 -3.90
CA GLU A 116 13.70 -7.88 -4.01
C GLU A 116 15.10 -7.31 -3.81
N ARG A 117 15.29 -6.00 -3.98
CA ARG A 117 16.61 -5.37 -4.07
C ARG A 117 16.87 -4.27 -3.05
N ARG A 118 15.84 -3.76 -2.42
CA ARG A 118 15.90 -2.61 -1.50
C ARG A 118 15.36 -3.00 -0.13
N LEU A 119 16.24 -3.15 0.84
CA LEU A 119 15.86 -3.56 2.20
C LEU A 119 14.66 -2.79 2.79
N PRO A 120 14.56 -1.44 2.68
CA PRO A 120 13.38 -0.74 3.19
C PRO A 120 12.08 -1.17 2.51
N VAL A 121 12.12 -1.46 1.19
CA VAL A 121 10.94 -1.89 0.43
C VAL A 121 10.59 -3.34 0.74
N SER A 122 11.59 -4.22 0.90
CA SER A 122 11.39 -5.60 1.36
C SER A 122 10.69 -5.63 2.72
N LEU A 123 11.15 -4.82 3.68
CA LEU A 123 10.51 -4.71 5.00
C LEU A 123 9.07 -4.18 4.89
N ALA A 124 8.84 -3.15 4.11
CA ALA A 124 7.49 -2.61 3.88
C ALA A 124 6.56 -3.67 3.26
N SER A 125 7.05 -4.45 2.30
CA SER A 125 6.32 -5.56 1.69
C SER A 125 5.98 -6.65 2.71
N MET A 126 6.93 -7.04 3.55
CA MET A 126 6.70 -8.03 4.62
C MET A 126 5.65 -7.53 5.63
N VAL A 127 5.74 -6.29 6.09
CA VAL A 127 4.78 -5.70 7.03
C VAL A 127 3.39 -5.64 6.40
N SER A 128 3.28 -5.22 5.14
CA SER A 128 2.00 -5.18 4.44
C SER A 128 1.35 -6.56 4.31
N LYS A 129 2.14 -7.59 3.98
CA LYS A 129 1.67 -8.98 3.93
C LYS A 129 1.23 -9.48 5.31
N TYR A 130 2.02 -9.21 6.35
CA TYR A 130 1.70 -9.60 7.71
C TYR A 130 0.40 -8.96 8.21
N VAL A 131 0.22 -7.65 8.02
CA VAL A 131 -1.03 -6.96 8.40
C VAL A 131 -2.22 -7.52 7.62
N ARG A 132 -2.05 -7.81 6.32
CA ARG A 132 -3.08 -8.45 5.52
C ARG A 132 -3.48 -9.82 6.09
N GLU A 133 -2.52 -10.67 6.43
CA GLU A 133 -2.81 -12.00 7.01
C GLU A 133 -3.57 -11.88 8.34
N LEU A 134 -3.18 -10.95 9.22
CA LEU A 134 -3.92 -10.70 10.46
C LEU A 134 -5.38 -10.30 10.20
N LEU A 135 -5.63 -9.42 9.23
CA LEU A 135 -6.98 -9.01 8.85
C LEU A 135 -7.78 -10.19 8.28
N MET A 136 -7.14 -11.05 7.47
CA MET A 136 -7.77 -12.28 6.95
C MET A 136 -8.08 -13.27 8.06
N GLU A 137 -7.21 -13.45 9.04
CA GLU A 137 -7.47 -14.27 10.22
C GLU A 137 -8.66 -13.76 11.02
N CYS A 138 -8.74 -12.45 11.29
CA CYS A 138 -9.87 -11.84 11.97
C CYS A 138 -11.19 -12.07 11.22
N MET A 139 -11.20 -11.88 9.91
CA MET A 139 -12.36 -12.11 9.06
C MET A 139 -12.78 -13.58 9.07
N ASN A 140 -11.84 -14.49 8.91
CA ASN A 140 -12.12 -15.92 8.94
C ASN A 140 -12.65 -16.37 10.30
N ALA A 141 -12.04 -15.92 11.40
CA ALA A 141 -12.51 -16.22 12.75
C ALA A 141 -13.95 -15.75 12.98
N TYR A 142 -14.30 -14.56 12.49
CA TYR A 142 -15.67 -14.05 12.56
C TYR A 142 -16.67 -14.99 11.87
N PHE A 143 -16.42 -15.38 10.64
CA PHE A 143 -17.34 -16.25 9.88
C PHE A 143 -17.38 -17.70 10.39
N VAL A 144 -16.25 -18.25 10.80
CA VAL A 144 -16.18 -19.60 11.42
C VAL A 144 -16.93 -19.62 12.75
N SER A 145 -16.97 -18.53 13.51
CA SER A 145 -17.78 -18.46 14.73
C SER A 145 -19.29 -18.54 14.46
N MET A 146 -19.74 -18.16 13.26
CA MET A 146 -21.16 -18.29 12.83
C MET A 146 -21.47 -19.67 12.28
N SER A 147 -20.53 -20.31 11.60
CA SER A 147 -20.67 -21.68 11.08
C SER A 147 -19.31 -22.37 11.09
N SER A 148 -19.15 -23.34 11.97
CA SER A 148 -17.90 -24.10 12.14
C SER A 148 -17.45 -24.88 10.90
N ASP A 149 -18.38 -25.14 9.98
CA ASP A 149 -18.14 -25.87 8.74
C ASP A 149 -17.63 -24.99 7.61
N LEU A 150 -17.58 -23.67 7.81
CA LEU A 150 -17.02 -22.77 6.82
C LEU A 150 -15.52 -22.95 6.71
N LYS A 151 -15.06 -23.23 5.50
CA LYS A 151 -13.63 -23.31 5.22
C LYS A 151 -13.06 -21.88 5.09
N PRO A 152 -12.02 -21.51 5.86
CA PRO A 152 -11.38 -20.20 5.75
C PRO A 152 -10.94 -19.85 4.33
N THR A 153 -10.88 -18.55 4.02
CA THR A 153 -10.39 -18.06 2.74
C THR A 153 -9.06 -17.32 2.90
N ALA A 154 -8.20 -17.42 1.89
CA ALA A 154 -7.00 -16.60 1.76
C ALA A 154 -7.28 -15.25 1.11
N GLY A 155 -8.52 -14.98 0.66
CA GLY A 155 -8.95 -13.70 0.07
C GLY A 155 -8.41 -13.41 -1.33
N TYR A 156 -7.92 -14.42 -2.06
CA TYR A 156 -7.61 -14.30 -3.48
C TYR A 156 -8.86 -14.55 -4.32
N TRP A 157 -8.90 -14.00 -5.53
CA TRP A 157 -10.09 -13.96 -6.38
C TRP A 157 -10.86 -15.29 -6.44
N THR A 158 -10.20 -16.37 -6.87
CA THR A 158 -10.85 -17.67 -7.03
C THR A 158 -11.32 -18.26 -5.69
N ASP A 159 -10.50 -18.14 -4.65
CA ASP A 159 -10.81 -18.62 -3.32
C ASP A 159 -11.87 -17.75 -2.62
N GLY A 160 -11.87 -16.45 -2.89
CA GLY A 160 -12.91 -15.53 -2.45
C GLY A 160 -14.28 -15.84 -3.05
N LEU A 161 -14.35 -16.17 -4.35
CA LEU A 161 -15.61 -16.63 -4.98
C LEU A 161 -16.15 -17.89 -4.34
N ARG A 162 -15.28 -18.91 -4.14
CA ARG A 162 -15.66 -20.13 -3.40
C ARG A 162 -16.21 -19.78 -2.02
N PHE A 163 -15.54 -18.90 -1.29
CA PHE A 163 -15.95 -18.52 0.06
C PHE A 163 -17.33 -17.84 0.07
N LEU A 164 -17.63 -17.00 -0.91
CA LEU A 164 -18.95 -16.37 -1.05
C LEU A 164 -20.05 -17.43 -1.34
N GLU A 165 -19.76 -18.43 -2.15
CA GLU A 165 -20.70 -19.55 -2.41
C GLU A 165 -20.92 -20.39 -1.15
N ASP A 166 -19.86 -20.69 -0.39
CA ASP A 166 -19.95 -21.38 0.90
C ASP A 166 -20.77 -20.58 1.91
N LEU A 167 -20.59 -19.24 1.99
CA LEU A 167 -21.38 -18.36 2.85
C LEU A 167 -22.87 -18.39 2.47
N ALA A 168 -23.19 -18.23 1.19
CA ALA A 168 -24.57 -18.24 0.72
C ALA A 168 -25.28 -19.56 1.03
N THR A 169 -24.55 -20.69 1.01
CA THR A 169 -25.09 -22.01 1.28
C THR A 169 -25.27 -22.29 2.78
N ARG A 170 -24.30 -21.87 3.60
CA ARG A 170 -24.24 -22.24 5.03
C ARG A 170 -24.86 -21.19 5.96
N LEU A 171 -24.94 -19.96 5.51
CA LEU A 171 -25.52 -18.82 6.22
C LEU A 171 -26.52 -18.08 5.30
N PRO A 172 -27.63 -18.74 4.87
CA PRO A 172 -28.56 -18.16 3.89
C PRO A 172 -29.23 -16.87 4.39
N ASP A 173 -29.38 -16.71 5.70
CA ASP A 173 -29.96 -15.51 6.30
C ASP A 173 -28.94 -14.37 6.49
N PHE A 174 -27.63 -14.64 6.24
CA PHE A 174 -26.61 -13.64 6.33
C PHE A 174 -26.61 -12.77 5.06
N GLN A 175 -27.07 -11.55 5.20
CA GLN A 175 -27.04 -10.59 4.11
C GLN A 175 -25.65 -9.99 3.99
N ILE A 176 -24.94 -10.33 2.90
CA ILE A 176 -23.70 -9.66 2.54
C ILE A 176 -24.08 -8.30 1.96
N ASP A 177 -23.79 -7.25 2.70
CA ASP A 177 -23.84 -5.90 2.16
C ASP A 177 -22.71 -5.76 1.13
N ARG A 178 -23.05 -5.91 -0.15
CA ARG A 178 -22.08 -5.88 -1.26
C ARG A 178 -21.38 -4.53 -1.40
N ASP A 179 -21.89 -3.49 -0.76
CA ASP A 179 -21.26 -2.18 -0.73
C ASP A 179 -20.19 -2.09 0.37
N ARG A 180 -20.15 -3.09 1.27
CA ARG A 180 -19.18 -3.19 2.36
C ARG A 180 -18.21 -4.36 2.27
N PHE A 181 -18.40 -5.23 1.25
CA PHE A 181 -17.54 -6.39 1.04
C PHE A 181 -17.02 -6.47 -0.38
#